data_c5150b40c560f15d9e8566a5aefb619c
#
_entry.id   c5150b40c560f15d9e8566a5aefb619c
#
_cell.length_a   1.000
_cell.length_b   1.000
_cell.length_c   1.000
_cell.angle_alpha   90.00
_cell.angle_beta   90.00
_cell.angle_gamma   90.00
#
_symmetry.space_group_name_H-M   'P 1'
#
loop_
_entity.id
_entity.type
_entity.pdbx_description
1 polymer ?
#
loop_
_entity_poly.entity_id
_entity_poly.type
_entity_poly.pdbx_seq_one_letter_code
_entity_poly.pdbx_strand_id
1 'polypeptide(L)'
;LRSADIDVLVMHFITFPVGALIPAVGTRIGTVPVILLANPEEPGEGKMWEQNSFCGANLGAFVMNRLKKRYVFVKALPKETAEALKQPLSVVRCLRELCSLRIGLVGGRVPGFYTSNFDEMKPPRARRNRGGQRYCGGD
;
A
#
# COMPACT_ATOMS: atom_id res chain seq x y z
N LEU A 1 -8.46 -8.34 -10.53
CA LEU A 1 -8.13 -7.25 -9.58
C LEU A 1 -8.99 -5.99 -9.80
N ARG A 2 -9.39 -5.65 -11.03
CA ARG A 2 -10.21 -4.45 -11.31
C ARG A 2 -11.64 -4.53 -10.76
N SER A 3 -12.17 -5.70 -10.50
CA SER A 3 -13.51 -5.94 -9.97
C SER A 3 -13.53 -6.32 -8.49
N ALA A 4 -12.37 -6.58 -7.89
CA ALA A 4 -12.28 -6.94 -6.49
C ALA A 4 -12.21 -5.67 -5.62
N ASP A 5 -13.04 -5.60 -4.59
CA ASP A 5 -12.93 -4.58 -3.55
C ASP A 5 -11.86 -5.03 -2.54
N ILE A 6 -10.61 -4.69 -2.84
CA ILE A 6 -9.47 -5.04 -2.00
C ILE A 6 -8.89 -3.79 -1.36
N ASP A 7 -8.56 -3.87 -0.08
CA ASP A 7 -8.01 -2.77 0.71
C ASP A 7 -6.50 -2.70 0.64
N VAL A 8 -5.85 -3.82 0.46
CA VAL A 8 -4.39 -3.95 0.39
C VAL A 8 -4.00 -5.16 -0.45
N LEU A 9 -2.91 -5.04 -1.18
CA LEU A 9 -2.28 -6.17 -1.86
C LEU A 9 -1.00 -6.55 -1.12
N VAL A 10 -0.94 -7.77 -0.61
CA VAL A 10 0.30 -8.35 -0.07
C VAL A 10 0.92 -9.23 -1.16
N MET A 11 2.10 -8.84 -1.64
CA MET A 11 2.89 -9.64 -2.55
C MET A 11 3.93 -10.42 -1.74
N HIS A 12 3.65 -11.68 -1.49
CA HIS A 12 4.52 -12.56 -0.73
C HIS A 12 5.50 -13.28 -1.66
N PHE A 13 6.77 -12.97 -1.49
CA PHE A 13 7.85 -13.57 -2.25
C PHE A 13 8.42 -14.76 -1.46
N ILE A 14 7.87 -15.94 -1.71
CA ILE A 14 8.38 -17.19 -1.12
C ILE A 14 9.63 -17.63 -1.86
N THR A 15 9.71 -17.33 -3.15
CA THR A 15 10.83 -17.65 -4.04
C THR A 15 11.05 -16.51 -5.04
N PHE A 16 12.06 -16.65 -5.90
CA PHE A 16 12.28 -15.72 -7.00
C PHE A 16 11.17 -15.90 -8.06
N PRO A 17 10.32 -14.90 -8.29
CA PRO A 17 9.20 -15.03 -9.20
C PRO A 17 9.61 -14.86 -10.66
N VAL A 18 8.75 -15.30 -11.59
CA VAL A 18 8.86 -14.92 -13.00
C VAL A 18 8.67 -13.41 -13.12
N GLY A 19 9.67 -12.72 -13.66
CA GLY A 19 9.75 -11.26 -13.69
C GLY A 19 8.56 -10.55 -14.35
N ALA A 20 7.90 -11.19 -15.32
CA ALA A 20 6.73 -10.61 -16.01
C ALA A 20 5.47 -10.48 -15.13
N LEU A 21 5.35 -11.28 -14.06
CA LEU A 21 4.16 -11.26 -13.20
C LEU A 21 4.04 -9.96 -12.40
N ILE A 22 5.16 -9.46 -11.88
CA ILE A 22 5.18 -8.28 -11.01
C ILE A 22 4.69 -7.02 -11.73
N PRO A 23 5.20 -6.65 -12.93
CA PRO A 23 4.69 -5.49 -13.66
C PRO A 23 3.24 -5.70 -14.13
N ALA A 24 2.85 -6.92 -14.50
CA ALA A 24 1.47 -7.22 -14.87
C ALA A 24 0.48 -6.96 -13.73
N VAL A 25 0.84 -7.29 -12.50
CA VAL A 25 0.06 -6.95 -11.31
C VAL A 25 0.16 -5.46 -11.00
N GLY A 26 1.37 -4.91 -10.95
CA GLY A 26 1.62 -3.52 -10.59
C GLY A 26 0.89 -2.50 -11.47
N THR A 27 0.74 -2.77 -12.77
CA THR A 27 -0.01 -1.90 -13.69
C THR A 27 -1.53 -1.97 -13.47
N ARG A 28 -2.05 -3.05 -12.89
CA ARG A 28 -3.49 -3.30 -12.73
C ARG A 28 -4.07 -2.95 -11.37
N ILE A 29 -3.23 -2.83 -10.34
CA ILE A 29 -3.71 -2.60 -8.96
C ILE A 29 -4.21 -1.17 -8.71
N GLY A 30 -4.01 -0.25 -9.64
CA GLY A 30 -4.43 1.14 -9.45
C GLY A 30 -3.68 1.80 -8.30
N THR A 31 -4.43 2.24 -7.30
CA THR A 31 -3.92 2.96 -6.13
C THR A 31 -4.05 2.16 -4.83
N VAL A 32 -4.31 0.87 -4.93
CA VAL A 32 -4.35 -0.04 -3.77
C VAL A 32 -2.97 -0.06 -3.09
N PRO A 33 -2.90 0.10 -1.76
CA PRO A 33 -1.65 -0.04 -1.02
C PRO A 33 -1.01 -1.40 -1.24
N VAL A 34 0.32 -1.43 -1.34
CA VAL A 34 1.09 -2.65 -1.59
C VAL A 34 2.02 -2.94 -0.43
N ILE A 35 2.05 -4.17 0.01
CA ILE A 35 3.05 -4.70 0.93
C ILE A 35 3.87 -5.75 0.17
N LEU A 36 5.19 -5.56 0.12
CA LEU A 36 6.12 -6.57 -0.39
C LEU A 36 6.66 -7.32 0.81
N LEU A 37 6.37 -8.61 0.87
CA LEU A 37 6.78 -9.48 1.98
C LEU A 37 7.83 -10.47 1.51
N ALA A 38 8.97 -10.49 2.20
CA ALA A 38 10.04 -11.47 1.99
C ALA A 38 10.27 -12.28 3.27
N ASN A 39 10.43 -13.57 3.12
CA ASN A 39 10.88 -14.45 4.21
C ASN A 39 12.39 -14.75 3.97
N PRO A 40 13.27 -14.28 4.85
CA PRO A 40 14.69 -14.60 4.74
C PRO A 40 14.91 -16.10 4.89
N GLU A 41 15.83 -16.61 4.11
CA GLU A 41 16.32 -17.97 4.21
C GLU A 41 17.50 -18.00 5.17
N GLU A 42 17.57 -19.04 5.98
CA GLU A 42 18.79 -19.38 6.71
C GLU A 42 19.53 -20.46 5.91
N PRO A 43 20.75 -20.17 5.43
CA PRO A 43 21.54 -21.20 4.77
C PRO A 43 21.86 -22.29 5.80
N GLY A 44 21.45 -23.50 5.51
CA GLY A 44 21.95 -24.65 6.23
C GLY A 44 23.44 -24.85 5.91
N GLU A 45 24.21 -25.47 6.82
CA GLU A 45 25.62 -25.78 6.55
C GLU A 45 25.76 -26.53 5.21
N GLY A 46 26.56 -25.95 4.30
CA GLY A 46 26.84 -26.52 2.98
C GLY A 46 25.71 -26.44 1.96
N LYS A 47 24.61 -25.73 2.26
CA LYS A 47 23.50 -25.54 1.32
C LYS A 47 23.55 -24.15 0.67
N MET A 48 23.29 -24.10 -0.62
CA MET A 48 23.08 -22.85 -1.34
C MET A 48 21.69 -22.28 -1.02
N TRP A 49 21.52 -20.97 -1.22
CA TRP A 49 20.22 -20.30 -1.17
C TRP A 49 19.29 -20.90 -2.24
N GLU A 50 18.20 -21.55 -1.84
CA GLU A 50 17.34 -22.30 -2.77
C GLU A 50 16.15 -21.46 -3.23
N GLN A 51 15.62 -20.59 -2.37
CA GLN A 51 14.36 -19.91 -2.62
C GLN A 51 14.53 -18.50 -3.19
N ASN A 52 15.59 -17.80 -2.77
CA ASN A 52 15.85 -16.42 -3.21
C ASN A 52 14.70 -15.43 -2.97
N SER A 53 13.98 -15.60 -1.88
CA SER A 53 12.81 -14.77 -1.50
C SER A 53 13.17 -13.28 -1.46
N PHE A 54 14.30 -12.93 -0.84
CA PHE A 54 14.74 -11.54 -0.74
C PHE A 54 15.07 -10.93 -2.11
N CYS A 55 15.71 -11.69 -2.99
CA CYS A 55 16.00 -11.25 -4.36
C CYS A 55 14.70 -11.01 -5.13
N GLY A 56 13.71 -11.87 -4.96
CA GLY A 56 12.38 -11.70 -5.56
C GLY A 56 11.68 -10.44 -5.08
N ALA A 57 11.70 -10.18 -3.78
CA ALA A 57 11.11 -8.98 -3.20
C ALA A 57 11.85 -7.69 -3.64
N ASN A 58 13.17 -7.78 -3.81
CA ASN A 58 13.99 -6.67 -4.33
C ASN A 58 13.64 -6.33 -5.79
N LEU A 59 13.44 -7.36 -6.62
CA LEU A 59 12.90 -7.19 -7.97
C LEU A 59 11.50 -6.54 -7.91
N GLY A 60 10.65 -6.97 -6.98
CA GLY A 60 9.35 -6.36 -6.73
C GLY A 60 9.46 -4.88 -6.41
N ALA A 61 10.34 -4.51 -5.49
CA ALA A 61 10.61 -3.14 -5.11
C ALA A 61 11.09 -2.29 -6.29
N PHE A 62 12.01 -2.81 -7.10
CA PHE A 62 12.47 -2.15 -8.32
C PHE A 62 11.31 -1.86 -9.27
N VAL A 63 10.46 -2.85 -9.54
CA VAL A 63 9.31 -2.69 -10.45
C VAL A 63 8.31 -1.68 -9.87
N MET A 64 7.98 -1.74 -8.57
CA MET A 64 7.06 -0.78 -7.94
C MET A 64 7.59 0.66 -8.05
N ASN A 65 8.89 0.87 -7.83
CA ASN A 65 9.53 2.18 -8.00
C ASN A 65 9.43 2.67 -9.46
N ARG A 66 9.69 1.81 -10.44
CA ARG A 66 9.56 2.15 -11.87
C ARG A 66 8.13 2.52 -12.26
N LEU A 67 7.15 1.87 -11.64
CA LEU A 67 5.73 2.15 -11.83
C LEU A 67 5.21 3.30 -10.96
N LYS A 68 6.09 3.96 -10.18
CA LYS A 68 5.74 5.03 -9.22
C LYS A 68 4.63 4.59 -8.24
N LYS A 69 4.66 3.33 -7.81
CA LYS A 69 3.74 2.76 -6.83
C LYS A 69 4.34 2.87 -5.45
N ARG A 70 3.52 3.30 -4.49
CA ARG A 70 3.91 3.27 -3.07
C ARG A 70 3.78 1.86 -2.53
N TYR A 71 4.74 1.44 -1.73
CA TYR A 71 4.74 0.14 -1.08
C TYR A 71 5.45 0.21 0.27
N VAL A 72 5.17 -0.77 1.11
CA VAL A 72 5.92 -1.04 2.34
C VAL A 72 6.66 -2.37 2.13
N PHE A 73 7.93 -2.40 2.47
CA PHE A 73 8.74 -3.61 2.43
C PHE A 73 8.77 -4.23 3.83
N VAL A 74 8.36 -5.49 3.93
CA VAL A 74 8.36 -6.26 5.17
C VAL A 74 9.28 -7.46 5.00
N LYS A 75 10.23 -7.61 5.93
CA LYS A 75 11.09 -8.77 6.04
C LYS A 75 10.81 -9.45 7.37
N ALA A 76 10.40 -10.70 7.34
CA ALA A 76 10.08 -11.44 8.55
C ALA A 76 10.32 -12.94 8.34
N LEU A 77 10.74 -13.63 9.39
CA LEU A 77 10.74 -15.10 9.39
C LEU A 77 9.31 -15.63 9.25
N PRO A 78 9.09 -16.81 8.67
CA PRO A 78 7.74 -17.36 8.50
C PRO A 78 6.88 -17.33 9.77
N LYS A 79 7.46 -17.68 10.91
CA LYS A 79 6.79 -17.65 12.24
C LYS A 79 6.46 -16.25 12.75
N GLU A 80 7.13 -15.23 12.26
CA GLU A 80 7.00 -13.82 12.68
C GLU A 80 6.16 -13.00 11.71
N THR A 81 5.81 -13.55 10.55
CA THR A 81 5.13 -12.85 9.47
C THR A 81 3.82 -12.18 9.93
N ALA A 82 3.01 -12.88 10.71
CA ALA A 82 1.75 -12.33 11.20
C ALA A 82 1.96 -11.10 12.09
N GLU A 83 2.96 -11.12 12.96
CA GLU A 83 3.32 -9.99 13.82
C GLU A 83 3.86 -8.82 13.01
N ALA A 84 4.78 -9.10 12.09
CA ALA A 84 5.39 -8.08 11.23
C ALA A 84 4.37 -7.36 10.32
N LEU A 85 3.27 -8.01 9.97
CA LEU A 85 2.21 -7.43 9.14
C LEU A 85 1.22 -6.57 9.96
N LYS A 86 1.16 -6.67 11.28
CA LYS A 86 0.19 -5.93 12.11
C LYS A 86 0.29 -4.42 11.91
N GLN A 87 1.49 -3.87 11.97
CA GLN A 87 1.68 -2.43 11.81
C GLN A 87 1.28 -1.93 10.42
N PRO A 88 1.79 -2.45 9.30
CA PRO A 88 1.39 -1.98 7.98
C PRO A 88 -0.10 -2.19 7.70
N LEU A 89 -0.71 -3.28 8.18
CA LEU A 89 -2.16 -3.48 8.04
C LEU A 89 -2.98 -2.49 8.87
N SER A 90 -2.51 -2.13 10.07
CA SER A 90 -3.14 -1.08 10.88
C SER A 90 -3.10 0.28 10.19
N VAL A 91 -2.00 0.62 9.52
CA VAL A 91 -1.91 1.85 8.72
C VAL A 91 -2.90 1.83 7.55
N VAL A 92 -3.02 0.71 6.84
CA VAL A 92 -3.99 0.57 5.74
C VAL A 92 -5.41 0.74 6.26
N ARG A 93 -5.75 0.12 7.39
CA ARG A 93 -7.06 0.27 8.04
C ARG A 93 -7.32 1.73 8.41
N CYS A 94 -6.37 2.40 9.05
CA CYS A 94 -6.49 3.81 9.41
C CYS A 94 -6.72 4.70 8.16
N LEU A 95 -5.96 4.48 7.09
CA LEU A 95 -6.16 5.20 5.83
C LEU A 95 -7.57 4.97 5.26
N ARG A 96 -8.07 3.74 5.30
CA ARG A 96 -9.42 3.42 4.85
C ARG A 96 -10.48 4.16 5.66
N GLU A 97 -10.35 4.14 6.99
CA GLU A 97 -11.28 4.82 7.91
C GLU A 97 -11.25 6.34 7.67
N LEU A 98 -10.06 6.94 7.53
CA LEU A 98 -9.92 8.36 7.19
C LEU A 98 -10.57 8.72 5.84
N CYS A 99 -10.43 7.85 4.84
CA CYS A 99 -11.04 8.05 3.53
C CYS A 99 -12.57 7.96 3.54
N SER A 100 -13.16 7.31 4.53
CA SER A 100 -14.61 7.20 4.73
C SER A 100 -15.16 8.19 5.75
N LEU A 101 -14.28 8.94 6.43
CA LEU A 101 -14.64 9.87 7.48
C LEU A 101 -15.55 10.98 6.94
N ARG A 102 -16.62 11.25 7.66
CA ARG A 102 -17.49 12.40 7.43
C ARG A 102 -17.29 13.39 8.57
N ILE A 103 -16.90 14.60 8.24
CA ILE A 103 -16.71 15.67 9.22
C ILE A 103 -17.85 16.68 9.04
N GLY A 104 -18.63 16.88 10.10
CA GLY A 104 -19.64 17.94 10.16
C GLY A 104 -18.99 19.22 10.68
N LEU A 105 -19.14 20.32 9.95
CA LEU A 105 -18.75 21.64 10.41
C LEU A 105 -19.99 22.33 10.99
N VAL A 106 -19.94 22.68 12.27
CA VAL A 106 -20.99 23.46 12.94
C VAL A 106 -20.49 24.89 13.12
N GLY A 107 -21.23 25.86 12.54
CA GLY A 107 -20.82 27.26 12.49
C GLY A 107 -19.95 27.59 11.28
N GLY A 108 -19.85 28.86 10.99
CA GLY A 108 -19.00 29.38 9.92
C GLY A 108 -17.69 29.96 10.47
N ARG A 109 -16.70 30.13 9.61
CA ARG A 109 -15.50 30.91 9.95
C ARG A 109 -15.81 32.40 9.87
N VAL A 110 -15.06 33.18 10.64
CA VAL A 110 -15.09 34.64 10.52
C VAL A 110 -14.52 35.03 9.13
N PRO A 111 -15.19 35.91 8.38
CA PRO A 111 -14.68 36.38 7.09
C PRO A 111 -13.24 36.93 7.22
N GLY A 112 -12.38 36.52 6.31
CA GLY A 112 -10.95 36.92 6.30
C GLY A 112 -10.00 36.03 7.13
N PHE A 113 -10.50 35.10 7.95
CA PHE A 113 -9.68 34.15 8.71
C PHE A 113 -9.30 32.90 7.88
N TYR A 114 -8.48 33.08 6.87
CA TYR A 114 -8.10 31.99 5.94
C TYR A 114 -7.17 30.95 6.58
N THR A 115 -6.45 31.30 7.64
CA THR A 115 -5.47 30.44 8.31
C THR A 115 -6.10 29.45 9.29
N SER A 116 -7.37 29.63 9.65
CA SER A 116 -8.07 28.80 10.64
C SER A 116 -8.98 27.74 10.02
N ASN A 117 -8.78 27.40 8.75
CA ASN A 117 -9.63 26.45 8.06
C ASN A 117 -8.80 25.57 7.09
N PHE A 118 -9.46 24.52 6.55
CA PHE A 118 -8.89 23.74 5.47
C PHE A 118 -8.75 24.57 4.18
N ASP A 119 -7.86 24.16 3.30
CA ASP A 119 -7.61 24.84 2.02
C ASP A 119 -8.77 24.57 1.04
N GLU A 120 -9.70 25.48 0.97
CA GLU A 120 -10.87 25.40 0.07
C GLU A 120 -10.49 25.53 -1.41
N MET A 121 -9.28 26.04 -1.70
CA MET A 121 -8.79 26.19 -3.07
C MET A 121 -8.20 24.89 -3.61
N LYS A 122 -7.91 23.93 -2.74
CA LYS A 122 -7.51 22.59 -3.16
C LYS A 122 -8.77 21.75 -3.39
N PRO A 123 -9.14 21.49 -4.65
CA PRO A 123 -10.25 20.59 -4.89
C PRO A 123 -9.95 19.24 -4.24
N PRO A 124 -10.92 18.68 -3.51
CA PRO A 124 -10.74 17.37 -2.93
C PRO A 124 -10.42 16.38 -4.05
N ARG A 125 -9.30 15.70 -3.96
CA ARG A 125 -8.93 14.67 -4.93
C ARG A 125 -9.87 13.48 -4.80
N ALA A 126 -10.95 13.54 -5.56
CA ALA A 126 -11.96 12.49 -5.57
C ALA A 126 -11.41 11.21 -6.18
N ARG A 127 -11.36 10.14 -5.40
CA ARG A 127 -11.33 8.79 -5.95
C ARG A 127 -12.73 8.37 -6.33
N ARG A 128 -13.01 8.27 -7.61
CA ARG A 128 -14.23 7.63 -8.11
C ARG A 128 -14.15 6.13 -7.81
N ASN A 129 -14.82 5.69 -6.75
CA ASN A 129 -15.39 4.34 -6.73
C ASN A 129 -16.89 4.47 -7.02
N ARG A 130 -17.42 3.56 -7.79
CA ARG A 130 -18.86 3.51 -8.13
C ARG A 130 -19.67 3.51 -6.84
N GLY A 131 -20.37 4.61 -6.55
CA GLY A 131 -21.32 4.71 -5.45
C GLY A 131 -21.05 5.73 -4.36
N GLY A 132 -20.00 6.55 -4.40
CA GLY A 132 -19.78 7.60 -3.42
C GLY A 132 -18.46 8.33 -3.62
N GLN A 133 -18.49 9.64 -3.54
CA GLN A 133 -17.26 10.44 -3.52
C GLN A 133 -16.55 10.23 -2.19
N ARG A 134 -15.38 9.57 -2.22
CA ARG A 134 -14.50 9.48 -1.05
C ARG A 134 -13.23 10.27 -1.35
N TYR A 135 -12.88 11.15 -0.44
CA TYR A 135 -11.72 12.03 -0.55
C TYR A 135 -10.53 11.39 0.17
N CYS A 136 -9.50 11.01 -0.56
CA CYS A 136 -8.19 10.70 -0.02
C CYS A 136 -7.16 11.46 -0.80
N GLY A 137 -6.58 12.49 -0.19
CA GLY A 137 -5.46 13.24 -0.73
C GLY A 137 -4.18 12.43 -0.60
N GLY A 138 -3.37 12.44 -1.65
CA GLY A 138 -2.02 11.91 -1.63
C GLY A 138 -1.36 12.02 -2.99
N ASP A 139 -0.44 12.94 -3.12
CA ASP A 139 0.73 12.86 -3.99
C ASP A 139 1.86 12.25 -3.21
#